data_37405bf5223eb6744e12ec3689d5597f
#
_entry.id   37405bf5223eb6744e12ec3689d5597f
#
_cell.length_a   1.000
_cell.length_b   1.000
_cell.length_c   1.000
_cell.angle_alpha   90.00
_cell.angle_beta   90.00
_cell.angle_gamma   90.00
#
_symmetry.space_group_name_H-M   'P 1'
#
loop_
_entity.id
_entity.type
_entity.pdbx_description
1 polymer ?
#
loop_
_entity_poly.entity_id
_entity_poly.type
_entity_poly.pdbx_seq_one_letter_code
_entity_poly.pdbx_strand_id
1 'polypeptide(L)'
;MLLHPKGSLRKMFSSATAASYYGGVIKTRPLSAFDLRHSTSSSNKASRHVIPLKARSFTQSSLGGCSGSGDQEIVIAMGSNVGDRVSTFDRALQMMKTSGVNVTRHACLYETAPAYVTDQPRFLNSAVRGTTRLGPHELLKKLKEIEKDIGRTGGIRYGPRPIDLDILLYGNSQITTETLIVPHERIHERPFVLAPLVDLLSTSADDAIETSWHSLSKSKGIKRVLPIGNCLLDWSDRSLIMGILNLTPDSFSDGGKFQPVEAAIAQAKLLISEGADIIDIGAQSTRPFARRLSPHEELERLVPVLDEVTKIPEMEGRLLSVDTFYAEVATEAVKRGVHMINDVSGGQLDPRILKVAAELGVPYVIMHMRGDPSTMQSEKNLQYGDVCKEVASELYKMLREAELSGIPLWRIVIDPGIGFSKKTGHNLEIIKGLESIRREIGKMSIGASHVPILLGPSRKSFLGEICNRTNPVERDVVTAIAVADGIINGANIVRVHNVGYSADAVKYCSASRKGRRLNDLVE
;
A
#
# COMPACT_ATOMS: atom_id res chain seq x y z
N MET A 1 53.22 39.29 -14.34
CA MET A 1 52.80 40.56 -14.90
C MET A 1 51.32 40.62 -14.69
N LEU A 2 50.87 41.20 -13.54
CA LEU A 2 50.28 42.52 -13.39
C LEU A 2 49.04 42.72 -14.31
N LEU A 3 47.83 43.00 -13.93
CA LEU A 3 47.20 43.74 -12.83
C LEU A 3 45.68 43.52 -12.82
N HIS A 4 45.07 43.48 -11.65
CA HIS A 4 43.67 43.85 -11.39
C HIS A 4 43.47 45.37 -11.60
N PRO A 5 42.24 45.94 -11.75
CA PRO A 5 41.48 46.31 -10.58
C PRO A 5 39.93 46.27 -10.69
N LYS A 6 39.35 46.08 -9.55
CA LYS A 6 38.14 46.56 -8.87
C LYS A 6 37.36 47.75 -9.50
N GLY A 7 36.03 47.64 -9.40
CA GLY A 7 35.14 48.80 -9.57
C GLY A 7 33.71 48.48 -9.13
N SER A 8 33.38 48.87 -7.90
CA SER A 8 32.05 48.93 -7.28
C SER A 8 31.30 50.15 -7.81
N LEU A 9 29.96 50.03 -8.02
CA LEU A 9 29.05 51.16 -7.83
C LEU A 9 27.62 50.71 -7.50
N ARG A 10 27.15 51.34 -6.47
CA ARG A 10 25.85 51.28 -5.83
C ARG A 10 24.87 52.31 -6.46
N LYS A 11 23.54 51.98 -6.31
CA LYS A 11 22.40 52.91 -6.17
C LYS A 11 21.86 53.65 -7.40
N MET A 12 20.56 53.54 -7.65
CA MET A 12 19.55 54.57 -7.30
C MET A 12 18.17 54.21 -7.84
N PHE A 13 17.15 54.23 -6.96
CA PHE A 13 15.88 54.98 -6.96
C PHE A 13 15.06 55.01 -8.26
N SER A 14 13.74 54.97 -8.30
CA SER A 14 12.63 55.29 -7.38
C SER A 14 11.30 55.08 -8.13
N SER A 15 10.33 54.52 -7.45
CA SER A 15 9.02 55.09 -7.14
C SER A 15 8.00 55.44 -8.24
N ALA A 16 6.81 55.10 -7.92
CA ALA A 16 5.50 55.76 -8.08
C ALA A 16 4.63 55.11 -9.14
N THR A 17 3.32 54.91 -9.05
CA THR A 17 2.22 55.40 -8.21
C THR A 17 0.99 54.53 -8.52
N ALA A 18 0.28 54.11 -7.60
CA ALA A 18 -1.08 54.13 -7.12
C ALA A 18 -2.22 54.65 -8.07
N ALA A 19 -3.32 53.90 -8.08
CA ALA A 19 -4.74 54.33 -8.09
C ALA A 19 -5.59 53.04 -7.95
N SER A 20 -6.26 52.79 -6.91
CA SER A 20 -7.49 53.14 -6.19
C SER A 20 -8.75 53.16 -7.05
N TYR A 21 -9.75 52.45 -6.61
CA TYR A 21 -11.20 52.66 -6.48
C TYR A 21 -11.91 51.31 -6.61
N TYR A 22 -12.79 50.84 -5.76
CA TYR A 22 -13.99 51.17 -4.98
C TYR A 22 -14.18 50.04 -3.98
N GLY A 23 -14.49 50.13 -2.81
CA GLY A 23 -15.46 50.84 -2.00
C GLY A 23 -16.80 50.12 -1.89
N GLY A 24 -16.98 49.23 -0.84
CA GLY A 24 -18.27 48.62 -0.55
C GLY A 24 -18.32 48.22 0.93
N VAL A 25 -18.87 49.17 1.77
CA VAL A 25 -19.10 48.99 3.21
C VAL A 25 -20.31 48.10 3.43
N ILE A 26 -20.20 47.00 4.17
CA ILE A 26 -21.33 46.32 4.79
C ILE A 26 -21.18 46.38 6.33
N LYS A 27 -22.22 46.97 6.93
CA LYS A 27 -22.36 47.26 8.36
C LYS A 27 -22.48 45.97 9.17
N THR A 28 -21.67 45.84 10.21
CA THR A 28 -21.90 44.91 11.32
C THR A 28 -22.90 45.50 12.31
N ARG A 29 -23.87 44.68 12.72
CA ARG A 29 -24.68 44.93 13.94
C ARG A 29 -24.23 43.97 15.03
N PRO A 30 -24.09 44.43 16.28
CA PRO A 30 -23.78 43.57 17.43
C PRO A 30 -25.06 42.93 17.97
N LEU A 31 -25.00 41.65 18.33
CA LEU A 31 -26.01 40.98 19.15
C LEU A 31 -25.49 40.86 20.58
N SER A 32 -26.34 41.35 21.46
CA SER A 32 -26.21 41.48 22.89
C SER A 32 -26.13 40.18 23.66
N ALA A 33 -25.42 40.26 24.79
CA ALA A 33 -25.35 39.30 25.89
C ALA A 33 -26.73 38.88 26.41
N PHE A 34 -26.87 37.62 26.72
CA PHE A 34 -27.94 37.12 27.61
C PHE A 34 -27.36 36.23 28.72
N ASP A 35 -27.88 36.46 29.87
CA ASP A 35 -27.54 36.09 31.23
C ASP A 35 -27.25 34.64 31.53
N LEU A 36 -26.24 34.42 32.35
CA LEU A 36 -26.03 33.25 33.22
C LEU A 36 -27.12 33.24 34.31
N ARG A 37 -27.88 32.15 34.39
CA ARG A 37 -28.55 31.73 35.64
C ARG A 37 -28.17 30.27 35.96
N HIS A 38 -27.64 30.14 37.16
CA HIS A 38 -27.39 28.88 37.84
C HIS A 38 -28.72 28.06 37.99
N SER A 39 -28.63 26.77 37.72
CA SER A 39 -29.51 25.80 38.38
C SER A 39 -28.71 24.52 38.69
N THR A 40 -28.83 24.14 39.92
CA THR A 40 -28.18 23.08 40.69
C THR A 40 -28.58 21.67 40.24
N SER A 41 -27.59 20.78 40.22
CA SER A 41 -27.62 19.33 40.50
C SER A 41 -28.88 18.52 40.26
N SER A 42 -28.80 17.59 39.32
CA SER A 42 -29.34 16.25 39.54
C SER A 42 -28.45 15.23 38.78
N SER A 43 -27.93 14.28 39.53
CA SER A 43 -27.17 13.13 39.06
C SER A 43 -28.08 12.21 38.26
N ASN A 44 -28.01 12.24 36.94
CA ASN A 44 -28.56 11.20 36.09
C ASN A 44 -27.45 10.24 35.68
N LYS A 45 -27.46 9.05 36.28
CA LYS A 45 -26.78 7.87 35.75
C LYS A 45 -27.31 7.60 34.34
N ALA A 46 -26.60 8.01 33.32
CA ALA A 46 -26.86 7.62 31.95
C ALA A 46 -26.64 6.10 31.84
N SER A 47 -27.71 5.37 31.82
CA SER A 47 -27.76 3.97 31.41
C SER A 47 -27.22 3.89 29.99
N ARG A 48 -26.02 3.33 29.83
CA ARG A 48 -25.44 3.02 28.52
C ARG A 48 -26.30 1.92 27.89
N HIS A 49 -27.20 2.30 27.01
CA HIS A 49 -27.84 1.34 26.11
C HIS A 49 -26.77 0.80 25.17
N VAL A 50 -26.27 -0.39 25.49
CA VAL A 50 -25.53 -1.23 24.53
C VAL A 50 -26.56 -1.60 23.47
N ILE A 51 -26.45 -1.01 22.29
CA ILE A 51 -27.22 -1.41 21.11
C ILE A 51 -26.71 -2.81 20.76
N PRO A 52 -27.54 -3.86 20.83
CA PRO A 52 -27.09 -5.20 20.46
C PRO A 52 -26.79 -5.20 18.96
N LEU A 53 -25.60 -5.63 18.58
CA LEU A 53 -25.26 -6.01 17.21
C LEU A 53 -26.29 -7.04 16.74
N LYS A 54 -27.32 -6.60 16.01
CA LYS A 54 -28.16 -7.53 15.23
C LYS A 54 -27.26 -8.03 14.11
N ALA A 55 -26.72 -9.24 14.28
CA ALA A 55 -26.04 -10.00 13.24
C ALA A 55 -27.04 -10.18 12.08
N ARG A 56 -27.05 -9.23 11.14
CA ARG A 56 -27.65 -9.46 9.84
C ARG A 56 -26.70 -10.39 9.11
N SER A 57 -27.25 -11.50 8.58
CA SER A 57 -26.54 -12.46 7.76
C SER A 57 -25.59 -11.76 6.80
N PHE A 58 -24.29 -12.08 6.92
CA PHE A 58 -23.30 -11.71 5.91
C PHE A 58 -23.75 -12.30 4.58
N THR A 59 -24.42 -11.46 3.77
CA THR A 59 -24.96 -11.91 2.49
C THR A 59 -23.82 -12.37 1.61
N GLN A 60 -23.93 -13.63 1.19
CA GLN A 60 -23.12 -14.25 0.17
C GLN A 60 -22.96 -13.32 -1.04
N SER A 61 -21.78 -12.73 -1.23
CA SER A 61 -21.35 -12.35 -2.57
C SER A 61 -21.02 -13.66 -3.27
N SER A 62 -21.93 -14.05 -4.15
CA SER A 62 -21.87 -15.24 -4.98
C SER A 62 -20.64 -15.25 -5.88
N LEU A 63 -19.60 -15.93 -5.46
CA LEU A 63 -18.68 -16.64 -6.35
C LEU A 63 -18.68 -18.08 -5.84
N GLY A 64 -19.24 -18.97 -6.68
CA GLY A 64 -19.49 -20.35 -6.36
C GLY A 64 -18.23 -21.10 -5.91
N GLY A 65 -18.23 -21.45 -4.64
CA GLY A 65 -17.38 -22.45 -4.05
C GLY A 65 -18.26 -23.22 -3.08
N CYS A 66 -18.40 -24.53 -3.27
CA CYS A 66 -19.17 -25.45 -2.43
C CYS A 66 -18.79 -25.24 -0.95
N SER A 67 -19.62 -24.54 -0.19
CA SER A 67 -19.59 -24.58 1.27
C SER A 67 -20.18 -25.91 1.71
N GLY A 68 -19.32 -26.84 2.09
CA GLY A 68 -19.72 -28.04 2.82
C GLY A 68 -20.47 -27.62 4.08
N SER A 69 -21.60 -28.25 4.37
CA SER A 69 -22.46 -28.01 5.53
C SER A 69 -21.67 -28.24 6.82
N GLY A 70 -21.14 -27.18 7.42
CA GLY A 70 -20.42 -27.27 8.70
C GLY A 70 -19.39 -26.19 8.99
N ASP A 71 -18.90 -25.43 8.01
CA ASP A 71 -17.87 -24.42 8.20
C ASP A 71 -18.48 -23.12 8.75
N GLN A 72 -18.01 -22.66 9.92
CA GLN A 72 -18.41 -21.40 10.52
C GLN A 72 -17.47 -20.25 10.11
N GLU A 73 -18.05 -19.12 9.76
CA GLU A 73 -17.31 -17.91 9.48
C GLU A 73 -16.76 -17.29 10.76
N ILE A 74 -15.51 -16.84 10.75
CA ILE A 74 -14.83 -16.27 11.91
C ILE A 74 -14.06 -15.02 11.55
N VAL A 75 -13.89 -14.13 12.54
CA VAL A 75 -12.95 -13.01 12.47
C VAL A 75 -12.07 -13.05 13.72
N ILE A 76 -10.75 -13.05 13.49
CA ILE A 76 -9.73 -13.11 14.53
C ILE A 76 -8.88 -11.85 14.46
N ALA A 77 -8.75 -11.13 15.58
CA ALA A 77 -7.80 -10.03 15.72
C ALA A 77 -6.41 -10.58 16.03
N MET A 78 -5.38 -9.89 15.55
CA MET A 78 -3.98 -10.22 15.75
C MET A 78 -3.24 -8.98 16.24
N GLY A 79 -2.42 -9.11 17.31
CA GLY A 79 -1.63 -8.01 17.85
C GLY A 79 -0.26 -8.49 18.33
N SER A 80 0.81 -7.73 18.05
CA SER A 80 2.19 -8.04 18.45
C SER A 80 3.00 -6.77 18.72
N ASN A 81 3.81 -6.74 19.77
CA ASN A 81 4.72 -5.61 20.04
C ASN A 81 6.10 -6.01 20.55
N VAL A 82 6.45 -7.31 20.55
CA VAL A 82 7.75 -7.81 20.99
C VAL A 82 8.40 -8.69 19.92
N GLY A 83 9.70 -8.57 19.76
CA GLY A 83 10.50 -9.35 18.81
C GLY A 83 10.25 -8.95 17.36
N ASP A 84 10.47 -9.85 16.42
CA ASP A 84 10.11 -9.67 15.02
C ASP A 84 8.59 -9.82 14.86
N ARG A 85 7.91 -8.69 14.94
CA ARG A 85 6.44 -8.59 14.92
C ARG A 85 5.84 -9.12 13.61
N VAL A 86 6.53 -8.92 12.47
CA VAL A 86 6.05 -9.35 11.14
C VAL A 86 6.19 -10.86 10.98
N SER A 87 7.35 -11.41 11.26
CA SER A 87 7.59 -12.86 11.23
C SER A 87 6.66 -13.59 12.21
N THR A 88 6.34 -12.97 13.35
CA THR A 88 5.38 -13.51 14.32
C THR A 88 3.97 -13.62 13.74
N PHE A 89 3.51 -12.63 12.96
CA PHE A 89 2.23 -12.69 12.25
C PHE A 89 2.22 -13.82 11.22
N ASP A 90 3.30 -13.99 10.45
CA ASP A 90 3.40 -15.07 9.46
C ASP A 90 3.34 -16.45 10.11
N ARG A 91 4.08 -16.64 11.21
CA ARG A 91 4.01 -17.89 12.00
C ARG A 91 2.60 -18.15 12.52
N ALA A 92 1.94 -17.13 13.09
CA ALA A 92 0.58 -17.27 13.60
C ALA A 92 -0.41 -17.66 12.49
N LEU A 93 -0.32 -17.05 11.31
CA LEU A 93 -1.14 -17.41 10.15
C LEU A 93 -0.93 -18.87 9.71
N GLN A 94 0.33 -19.29 9.65
CA GLN A 94 0.68 -20.68 9.29
C GLN A 94 0.18 -21.68 10.33
N MET A 95 0.32 -21.39 11.62
CA MET A 95 -0.16 -22.25 12.68
C MET A 95 -1.69 -22.29 12.75
N MET A 96 -2.39 -21.18 12.50
CA MET A 96 -3.85 -21.17 12.36
C MET A 96 -4.31 -22.08 11.23
N LYS A 97 -3.66 -22.00 10.05
CA LYS A 97 -3.96 -22.86 8.90
C LYS A 97 -3.81 -24.36 9.25
N THR A 98 -2.73 -24.74 9.89
CA THR A 98 -2.50 -26.15 10.32
C THR A 98 -3.44 -26.59 11.43
N SER A 99 -4.00 -25.64 12.20
CA SER A 99 -4.96 -25.89 13.28
C SER A 99 -6.43 -25.91 12.84
N GLY A 100 -6.73 -25.87 11.54
CA GLY A 100 -8.10 -25.95 11.01
C GLY A 100 -8.81 -24.61 10.86
N VAL A 101 -8.06 -23.49 10.81
CA VAL A 101 -8.57 -22.18 10.43
C VAL A 101 -8.20 -21.88 8.98
N ASN A 102 -9.17 -21.79 8.11
CA ASN A 102 -8.97 -21.45 6.69
C ASN A 102 -9.14 -19.93 6.52
N VAL A 103 -8.04 -19.18 6.49
CA VAL A 103 -8.04 -17.72 6.29
C VAL A 103 -8.40 -17.41 4.84
N THR A 104 -9.41 -16.57 4.62
CA THR A 104 -9.92 -16.17 3.30
C THR A 104 -9.71 -14.70 2.97
N ARG A 105 -9.54 -13.84 3.98
CA ARG A 105 -9.31 -12.40 3.85
C ARG A 105 -8.36 -11.91 4.94
N HIS A 106 -7.57 -10.91 4.58
CA HIS A 106 -6.69 -10.20 5.51
C HIS A 106 -7.07 -8.72 5.55
N ALA A 107 -7.03 -8.11 6.74
CA ALA A 107 -7.06 -6.65 6.86
C ALA A 107 -5.71 -6.05 6.47
N CYS A 108 -5.60 -4.73 6.39
CA CYS A 108 -4.32 -4.04 6.36
C CYS A 108 -3.55 -4.23 7.68
N LEU A 109 -2.26 -3.95 7.65
CA LEU A 109 -1.41 -3.95 8.84
C LEU A 109 -1.33 -2.53 9.42
N TYR A 110 -1.49 -2.40 10.72
CA TYR A 110 -1.52 -1.11 11.41
C TYR A 110 -0.47 -1.05 12.51
N GLU A 111 0.38 -0.04 12.47
CA GLU A 111 1.23 0.29 13.61
C GLU A 111 0.51 1.29 14.52
N THR A 112 0.42 0.95 15.82
CA THR A 112 -0.33 1.76 16.79
C THR A 112 0.46 1.99 18.07
N ALA A 113 0.20 3.12 18.73
CA ALA A 113 0.69 3.34 20.08
C ALA A 113 0.00 2.39 21.07
N PRO A 114 0.66 2.00 22.17
CA PRO A 114 0.05 1.22 23.24
C PRO A 114 -1.13 1.98 23.85
N ALA A 115 -2.25 1.28 24.12
CA ALA A 115 -3.49 1.92 24.55
C ALA A 115 -3.65 2.05 26.07
N TYR A 116 -3.06 1.16 26.88
CA TYR A 116 -3.31 1.08 28.34
C TYR A 116 -2.03 1.25 29.15
N VAL A 117 -1.04 0.41 28.94
CA VAL A 117 0.30 0.59 29.47
C VAL A 117 1.11 1.27 28.40
N THR A 118 1.50 2.52 28.61
CA THR A 118 2.12 3.36 27.55
C THR A 118 3.63 3.16 27.43
N ASP A 119 4.29 2.71 28.49
CA ASP A 119 5.72 2.42 28.49
C ASP A 119 6.00 1.00 27.97
N GLN A 120 5.81 0.83 26.67
CA GLN A 120 6.10 -0.40 25.93
C GLN A 120 6.20 -0.11 24.43
N PRO A 121 6.82 -1.03 23.63
CA PRO A 121 6.93 -0.85 22.19
C PRO A 121 5.57 -0.72 21.49
N ARG A 122 5.57 -0.05 20.32
CA ARG A 122 4.39 0.07 19.45
C ARG A 122 3.91 -1.30 18.99
N PHE A 123 2.60 -1.45 18.89
CA PHE A 123 1.97 -2.66 18.38
C PHE A 123 1.88 -2.65 16.85
N LEU A 124 2.01 -3.84 16.26
CA LEU A 124 1.38 -4.16 14.98
C LEU A 124 0.04 -4.82 15.28
N ASN A 125 -1.01 -4.37 14.60
CA ASN A 125 -2.36 -4.92 14.68
C ASN A 125 -2.90 -5.20 13.30
N SER A 126 -3.64 -6.30 13.17
CA SER A 126 -4.40 -6.66 11.98
C SER A 126 -5.58 -7.54 12.39
N ALA A 127 -6.36 -7.99 11.43
CA ALA A 127 -7.37 -9.02 11.62
C ALA A 127 -7.46 -9.91 10.37
N VAL A 128 -7.97 -11.11 10.56
CA VAL A 128 -8.25 -12.05 9.47
C VAL A 128 -9.69 -12.53 9.53
N ARG A 129 -10.29 -12.73 8.36
CA ARG A 129 -11.57 -13.41 8.19
C ARG A 129 -11.31 -14.77 7.59
N GLY A 130 -11.99 -15.78 8.07
CA GLY A 130 -11.82 -17.14 7.59
C GLY A 130 -13.00 -18.03 7.94
N THR A 131 -12.82 -19.32 7.76
CA THR A 131 -13.78 -20.36 8.12
C THR A 131 -13.11 -21.44 8.96
N THR A 132 -13.89 -22.09 9.84
CA THR A 132 -13.44 -23.21 10.66
C THR A 132 -14.58 -24.17 10.98
N ARG A 133 -14.22 -25.43 11.25
CA ARG A 133 -15.12 -26.45 11.81
C ARG A 133 -15.00 -26.60 13.32
N LEU A 134 -14.00 -25.95 13.91
CA LEU A 134 -13.79 -25.98 15.35
C LEU A 134 -14.93 -25.26 16.06
N GLY A 135 -15.45 -25.83 17.14
CA GLY A 135 -16.37 -25.11 18.02
C GLY A 135 -15.72 -23.86 18.64
N PRO A 136 -16.49 -22.89 19.15
CA PRO A 136 -15.95 -21.61 19.60
C PRO A 136 -14.93 -21.73 20.74
N HIS A 137 -15.18 -22.61 21.70
CA HIS A 137 -14.22 -22.89 22.81
C HIS A 137 -13.00 -23.69 22.35
N GLU A 138 -13.17 -24.59 21.39
CA GLU A 138 -12.06 -25.33 20.79
C GLU A 138 -11.16 -24.40 19.98
N LEU A 139 -11.76 -23.50 19.19
CA LEU A 139 -11.02 -22.44 18.48
C LEU A 139 -10.23 -21.58 19.49
N LEU A 140 -10.87 -21.09 20.57
CA LEU A 140 -10.19 -20.33 21.61
C LEU A 140 -8.99 -21.08 22.17
N LYS A 141 -9.18 -22.37 22.51
CA LYS A 141 -8.10 -23.21 23.01
C LYS A 141 -6.93 -23.30 22.02
N LYS A 142 -7.22 -23.53 20.73
CA LYS A 142 -6.21 -23.56 19.67
C LYS A 142 -5.46 -22.25 19.52
N LEU A 143 -6.14 -21.12 19.55
CA LEU A 143 -5.51 -19.80 19.50
C LEU A 143 -4.59 -19.56 20.70
N LYS A 144 -4.97 -19.98 21.91
CA LYS A 144 -4.13 -19.87 23.10
C LYS A 144 -2.95 -20.84 23.08
N GLU A 145 -3.08 -22.02 22.47
CA GLU A 145 -1.95 -22.92 22.19
C GLU A 145 -0.96 -22.25 21.23
N ILE A 146 -1.42 -21.66 20.13
CA ILE A 146 -0.59 -20.91 19.17
C ILE A 146 0.16 -19.75 19.85
N GLU A 147 -0.51 -18.95 20.69
CA GLU A 147 0.13 -17.87 21.44
C GLU A 147 1.27 -18.40 22.32
N LYS A 148 1.05 -19.52 23.01
CA LYS A 148 2.06 -20.17 23.87
C LYS A 148 3.25 -20.68 23.05
N ASP A 149 3.00 -21.33 21.92
CA ASP A 149 4.04 -21.93 21.05
C ASP A 149 4.88 -20.85 20.35
N ILE A 150 4.31 -19.66 20.14
CA ILE A 150 5.04 -18.48 19.64
C ILE A 150 5.90 -17.85 20.75
N GLY A 151 5.66 -18.19 22.01
CA GLY A 151 6.47 -17.74 23.14
C GLY A 151 5.75 -16.75 24.08
N ARG A 152 4.43 -16.68 24.04
CA ARG A 152 3.66 -15.91 25.03
C ARG A 152 3.73 -16.60 26.37
N THR A 153 4.41 -15.99 27.31
CA THR A 153 4.42 -16.39 28.73
C THR A 153 3.46 -15.51 29.52
N GLY A 154 3.07 -15.95 30.72
CA GLY A 154 2.28 -15.12 31.63
C GLY A 154 2.97 -13.78 31.90
N GLY A 155 2.21 -12.69 31.89
CA GLY A 155 2.74 -11.34 32.07
C GLY A 155 1.69 -10.37 32.58
N ILE A 156 2.06 -9.10 32.71
CA ILE A 156 1.17 -8.01 33.14
C ILE A 156 0.00 -7.88 32.15
N ARG A 157 -1.21 -7.74 32.67
CA ARG A 157 -2.39 -7.46 31.83
C ARG A 157 -2.15 -6.21 30.97
N TYR A 158 -2.37 -6.31 29.65
CA TYR A 158 -2.05 -5.29 28.65
C TYR A 158 -0.56 -4.98 28.47
N GLY A 159 0.34 -5.78 29.02
CA GLY A 159 1.77 -5.63 28.84
C GLY A 159 2.30 -6.12 27.50
N PRO A 160 3.62 -6.08 27.31
CA PRO A 160 4.29 -6.54 26.10
C PRO A 160 4.01 -8.02 25.80
N ARG A 161 3.82 -8.36 24.50
CA ARG A 161 3.54 -9.74 24.10
C ARG A 161 4.00 -10.03 22.66
N PRO A 162 4.54 -11.23 22.40
CA PRO A 162 4.91 -11.64 21.04
C PRO A 162 3.69 -11.68 20.10
N ILE A 163 2.56 -12.22 20.59
CA ILE A 163 1.29 -12.32 19.84
C ILE A 163 0.09 -12.30 20.78
N ASP A 164 -1.01 -11.74 20.31
CA ASP A 164 -2.34 -11.77 20.92
C ASP A 164 -3.33 -12.16 19.84
N LEU A 165 -4.15 -13.18 20.06
CA LEU A 165 -5.14 -13.71 19.13
C LEU A 165 -6.50 -13.74 19.81
N ASP A 166 -7.41 -12.86 19.40
CA ASP A 166 -8.74 -12.73 19.96
C ASP A 166 -9.84 -13.03 18.94
N ILE A 167 -10.81 -13.86 19.30
CA ILE A 167 -12.02 -14.12 18.49
C ILE A 167 -12.91 -12.89 18.57
N LEU A 168 -13.04 -12.17 17.46
CA LEU A 168 -13.94 -11.01 17.36
C LEU A 168 -15.37 -11.42 17.05
N LEU A 169 -15.54 -12.29 16.06
CA LEU A 169 -16.82 -12.79 15.58
C LEU A 169 -16.75 -14.30 15.32
N TYR A 170 -17.86 -15.02 15.53
CA TYR A 170 -18.00 -16.44 15.23
C TYR A 170 -19.41 -16.69 14.65
N GLY A 171 -19.49 -16.73 13.31
CA GLY A 171 -20.75 -16.71 12.60
C GLY A 171 -21.68 -15.59 13.09
N ASN A 172 -22.94 -15.93 13.31
CA ASN A 172 -23.94 -15.04 13.90
C ASN A 172 -24.14 -15.31 15.41
N SER A 173 -23.24 -16.05 16.04
CA SER A 173 -23.40 -16.50 17.43
C SER A 173 -23.18 -15.36 18.41
N GLN A 174 -24.01 -15.34 19.46
CA GLN A 174 -23.78 -14.55 20.67
C GLN A 174 -23.42 -15.54 21.78
N ILE A 175 -22.20 -15.42 22.31
CA ILE A 175 -21.64 -16.32 23.31
C ILE A 175 -21.25 -15.49 24.53
N THR A 176 -21.70 -15.88 25.70
CA THR A 176 -21.32 -15.25 26.95
C THR A 176 -21.08 -16.36 27.98
N THR A 177 -19.78 -16.66 28.17
CA THR A 177 -19.30 -17.63 29.17
C THR A 177 -18.19 -16.98 30.00
N GLU A 178 -17.73 -17.65 31.03
CA GLU A 178 -16.61 -17.15 31.85
C GLU A 178 -15.31 -16.98 31.07
N THR A 179 -15.10 -17.76 30.00
CA THR A 179 -13.84 -17.78 29.24
C THR A 179 -13.95 -17.14 27.86
N LEU A 180 -15.16 -16.95 27.32
CA LEU A 180 -15.37 -16.46 25.95
C LEU A 180 -16.61 -15.57 25.83
N ILE A 181 -16.40 -14.37 25.32
CA ILE A 181 -17.49 -13.45 24.95
C ILE A 181 -17.35 -13.15 23.46
N VAL A 182 -18.41 -13.46 22.67
CA VAL A 182 -18.51 -13.19 21.23
C VAL A 182 -19.89 -12.59 20.93
N PRO A 183 -20.02 -11.47 20.20
CA PRO A 183 -18.92 -10.61 19.73
C PRO A 183 -18.04 -10.11 20.89
N HIS A 184 -16.74 -9.91 20.60
CA HIS A 184 -15.80 -9.47 21.64
C HIS A 184 -16.27 -8.14 22.26
N GLU A 185 -16.39 -8.08 23.58
CA GLU A 185 -17.05 -6.98 24.33
C GLU A 185 -16.52 -5.57 24.05
N ARG A 186 -15.23 -5.47 23.68
CA ARG A 186 -14.52 -4.19 23.54
C ARG A 186 -14.22 -3.81 22.09
N ILE A 187 -14.91 -4.38 21.10
CA ILE A 187 -14.70 -4.06 19.68
C ILE A 187 -14.85 -2.55 19.44
N HIS A 188 -15.93 -1.94 19.96
CA HIS A 188 -16.28 -0.54 19.69
C HIS A 188 -15.40 0.49 20.42
N GLU A 189 -14.62 0.06 21.41
CA GLU A 189 -13.79 0.94 22.25
C GLU A 189 -12.34 1.00 21.78
N ARG A 190 -11.92 0.08 20.88
CA ARG A 190 -10.52 -0.13 20.51
C ARG A 190 -10.24 0.23 19.06
N PRO A 191 -9.68 1.41 18.78
CA PRO A 191 -9.36 1.81 17.40
C PRO A 191 -8.45 0.83 16.66
N PHE A 192 -7.52 0.19 17.38
CA PHE A 192 -6.58 -0.81 16.83
C PHE A 192 -7.25 -2.16 16.50
N VAL A 193 -8.49 -2.39 16.95
CA VAL A 193 -9.35 -3.52 16.56
C VAL A 193 -10.32 -3.08 15.47
N LEU A 194 -10.93 -1.89 15.60
CA LEU A 194 -11.91 -1.38 14.64
C LEU A 194 -11.32 -1.15 13.25
N ALA A 195 -10.10 -0.59 13.16
CA ALA A 195 -9.48 -0.31 11.87
C ALA A 195 -9.31 -1.58 11.02
N PRO A 196 -8.69 -2.67 11.53
CA PRO A 196 -8.63 -3.93 10.79
C PRO A 196 -10.00 -4.56 10.53
N LEU A 197 -10.94 -4.44 11.46
CA LEU A 197 -12.28 -5.01 11.30
C LEU A 197 -13.03 -4.34 10.15
N VAL A 198 -12.99 -3.02 10.02
CA VAL A 198 -13.59 -2.26 8.91
C VAL A 198 -13.02 -2.71 7.56
N ASP A 199 -11.72 -2.99 7.47
CA ASP A 199 -11.10 -3.50 6.23
C ASP A 199 -11.69 -4.84 5.76
N LEU A 200 -12.17 -5.67 6.70
CA LEU A 200 -12.72 -7.02 6.43
C LEU A 200 -14.21 -7.03 6.14
N LEU A 201 -14.93 -5.98 6.54
CA LEU A 201 -16.36 -5.88 6.32
C LEU A 201 -16.66 -5.49 4.88
N SER A 202 -17.80 -5.95 4.37
CA SER A 202 -18.33 -5.44 3.10
C SER A 202 -19.05 -4.11 3.34
N THR A 203 -19.07 -3.24 2.34
CA THR A 203 -19.69 -1.91 2.38
C THR A 203 -21.18 -1.89 2.77
N SER A 204 -21.82 -3.05 2.86
CA SER A 204 -23.23 -3.20 3.28
C SER A 204 -23.41 -3.69 4.72
N ALA A 205 -22.33 -3.91 5.46
CA ALA A 205 -22.39 -4.52 6.79
C ALA A 205 -22.04 -3.50 7.88
N ASP A 206 -23.00 -3.21 8.70
CA ASP A 206 -22.90 -2.61 10.02
C ASP A 206 -22.51 -1.13 10.08
N ASP A 207 -23.48 -0.24 9.81
CA ASP A 207 -23.41 1.20 10.07
C ASP A 207 -22.86 1.53 11.48
N ALA A 208 -23.03 0.63 12.46
CA ALA A 208 -22.55 0.80 13.82
C ALA A 208 -21.01 0.71 13.94
N ILE A 209 -20.37 -0.20 13.20
CA ILE A 209 -18.91 -0.35 13.20
C ILE A 209 -18.27 0.81 12.44
N GLU A 210 -18.81 1.18 11.28
CA GLU A 210 -18.34 2.32 10.50
C GLU A 210 -18.50 3.63 11.28
N THR A 211 -19.66 3.84 11.93
CA THR A 211 -19.91 4.98 12.80
C THR A 211 -18.93 5.03 13.97
N SER A 212 -18.67 3.88 14.62
CA SER A 212 -17.68 3.77 15.70
C SER A 212 -16.28 4.08 15.19
N TRP A 213 -15.91 3.59 14.00
CA TRP A 213 -14.64 3.91 13.37
C TRP A 213 -14.50 5.41 13.08
N HIS A 214 -15.51 6.05 12.48
CA HIS A 214 -15.48 7.49 12.20
C HIS A 214 -15.38 8.33 13.48
N SER A 215 -15.98 7.91 14.58
CA SER A 215 -15.86 8.58 15.87
C SER A 215 -14.46 8.44 16.48
N LEU A 216 -13.77 7.32 16.25
CA LEU A 216 -12.45 6.99 16.79
C LEU A 216 -11.29 7.32 15.84
N SER A 217 -11.53 7.49 14.54
CA SER A 217 -10.51 7.75 13.52
C SER A 217 -9.79 9.09 13.69
N LYS A 218 -10.35 10.01 14.47
CA LYS A 218 -9.68 11.25 14.93
C LYS A 218 -8.61 10.99 15.99
N SER A 219 -8.48 9.74 16.49
CA SER A 219 -7.43 9.36 17.44
C SER A 219 -6.08 9.34 16.73
N LYS A 220 -5.15 10.22 17.17
CA LYS A 220 -3.79 10.29 16.66
C LYS A 220 -3.05 8.98 16.97
N GLY A 221 -2.32 8.43 15.98
CA GLY A 221 -1.32 7.38 16.23
C GLY A 221 -1.58 6.01 15.62
N ILE A 222 -2.58 5.87 14.73
CA ILE A 222 -2.78 4.65 13.92
C ILE A 222 -2.24 4.91 12.52
N LYS A 223 -1.33 4.06 12.05
CA LYS A 223 -0.73 4.15 10.71
C LYS A 223 -0.84 2.82 9.99
N ARG A 224 -1.32 2.83 8.74
CA ARG A 224 -1.20 1.66 7.86
C ARG A 224 0.25 1.53 7.42
N VAL A 225 0.76 0.29 7.43
CA VAL A 225 2.15 0.01 7.10
C VAL A 225 2.27 -1.21 6.19
N LEU A 226 3.27 -1.17 5.30
CA LEU A 226 3.70 -2.28 4.45
C LEU A 226 5.02 -2.82 5.00
N PRO A 227 5.11 -4.07 5.43
CA PRO A 227 6.38 -4.65 5.85
C PRO A 227 7.24 -4.95 4.62
N ILE A 228 8.44 -4.39 4.57
CA ILE A 228 9.39 -4.58 3.47
C ILE A 228 10.84 -4.55 3.99
N GLY A 229 11.61 -5.61 3.70
CA GLY A 229 12.91 -5.80 4.34
C GLY A 229 12.76 -5.76 5.86
N ASN A 230 13.61 -5.00 6.52
CA ASN A 230 13.57 -4.82 7.98
C ASN A 230 12.75 -3.59 8.42
N CYS A 231 11.95 -3.00 7.51
CA CYS A 231 11.24 -1.75 7.74
C CYS A 231 9.72 -1.94 7.68
N LEU A 232 9.03 -1.01 8.33
CA LEU A 232 7.59 -0.79 8.15
C LEU A 232 7.42 0.51 7.35
N LEU A 233 7.04 0.36 6.10
CA LEU A 233 6.86 1.48 5.19
C LEU A 233 5.53 2.16 5.45
N ASP A 234 5.57 3.45 5.77
CA ASP A 234 4.41 4.35 5.85
C ASP A 234 4.39 5.22 4.58
N TRP A 235 3.39 5.07 3.75
CA TRP A 235 3.23 5.84 2.50
C TRP A 235 2.27 7.03 2.63
N SER A 236 1.84 7.37 3.86
CA SER A 236 0.91 8.47 4.10
C SER A 236 1.60 9.84 4.06
N ASP A 237 2.88 9.92 4.42
CA ASP A 237 3.60 11.18 4.56
C ASP A 237 4.14 11.71 3.22
N ARG A 238 4.64 10.84 2.35
CA ARG A 238 5.11 11.16 0.99
C ARG A 238 5.02 9.97 0.05
N SER A 239 4.99 10.24 -1.25
CA SER A 239 5.15 9.19 -2.24
C SER A 239 6.62 8.77 -2.35
N LEU A 240 6.85 7.49 -2.67
CA LEU A 240 8.18 6.89 -2.82
C LEU A 240 8.61 6.89 -4.28
N ILE A 241 9.90 6.89 -4.52
CA ILE A 241 10.51 6.85 -5.84
C ILE A 241 11.16 5.48 -6.06
N MET A 242 10.68 4.75 -7.06
CA MET A 242 11.23 3.50 -7.55
C MET A 242 12.02 3.78 -8.82
N GLY A 243 13.35 3.76 -8.72
CA GLY A 243 14.27 3.96 -9.85
C GLY A 243 14.41 2.69 -10.67
N ILE A 244 14.27 2.79 -11.99
CA ILE A 244 14.35 1.67 -12.93
C ILE A 244 15.80 1.39 -13.29
N LEU A 245 16.25 0.16 -13.07
CA LEU A 245 17.54 -0.37 -13.50
C LEU A 245 17.32 -1.51 -14.50
N ASN A 246 17.34 -1.20 -15.78
CA ASN A 246 17.17 -2.19 -16.85
C ASN A 246 18.50 -2.83 -17.24
N LEU A 247 18.54 -4.18 -17.26
CA LEU A 247 19.68 -4.99 -17.67
C LEU A 247 19.50 -5.57 -19.09
N THR A 248 18.89 -4.78 -19.99
CA THR A 248 18.69 -5.20 -21.37
C THR A 248 19.90 -4.85 -22.23
N PRO A 249 20.21 -5.63 -23.30
CA PRO A 249 21.38 -5.37 -24.17
C PRO A 249 21.43 -3.95 -24.73
N ASP A 250 20.26 -3.36 -25.03
CA ASP A 250 20.15 -1.98 -25.53
C ASP A 250 20.57 -0.93 -24.49
N SER A 251 20.64 -1.31 -23.22
CA SER A 251 21.01 -0.39 -22.13
C SER A 251 22.52 -0.28 -21.92
N PHE A 252 23.33 -1.23 -22.46
CA PHE A 252 24.77 -1.35 -22.20
C PHE A 252 25.57 -1.83 -23.43
N SER A 253 25.31 -1.31 -24.62
CA SER A 253 25.69 -1.88 -25.92
C SER A 253 27.17 -1.86 -26.32
N ASP A 254 28.13 -1.36 -25.51
CA ASP A 254 29.52 -1.15 -25.97
C ASP A 254 30.61 -1.91 -25.21
N GLY A 255 30.51 -3.25 -25.09
CA GLY A 255 31.72 -4.09 -24.85
C GLY A 255 31.73 -4.99 -23.62
N GLY A 256 32.27 -6.19 -23.75
CA GLY A 256 32.76 -7.15 -22.75
C GLY A 256 31.79 -7.65 -21.64
N LYS A 257 31.95 -8.91 -21.19
CA LYS A 257 31.09 -9.54 -20.16
C LYS A 257 31.08 -8.83 -18.78
N PHE A 258 32.07 -8.02 -18.44
CA PHE A 258 32.19 -7.32 -17.13
C PHE A 258 31.65 -5.88 -17.16
N GLN A 259 31.63 -5.22 -18.30
CA GLN A 259 31.14 -3.86 -18.45
C GLN A 259 29.63 -3.69 -18.09
N PRO A 260 28.72 -4.66 -18.36
CA PRO A 260 27.33 -4.51 -17.98
C PRO A 260 27.09 -4.44 -16.46
N VAL A 261 27.90 -5.16 -15.65
CA VAL A 261 27.76 -5.16 -14.18
C VAL A 261 28.25 -3.83 -13.61
N GLU A 262 29.41 -3.35 -14.02
CA GLU A 262 29.97 -2.07 -13.58
C GLU A 262 29.07 -0.89 -13.96
N ALA A 263 28.53 -0.90 -15.17
CA ALA A 263 27.58 0.10 -15.63
C ALA A 263 26.25 0.06 -14.83
N ALA A 264 25.76 -1.13 -14.49
CA ALA A 264 24.58 -1.30 -13.64
C ALA A 264 24.82 -0.77 -12.22
N ILE A 265 26.00 -1.02 -11.63
CA ILE A 265 26.40 -0.47 -10.33
C ILE A 265 26.47 1.05 -10.38
N ALA A 266 27.11 1.62 -11.40
CA ALA A 266 27.19 3.07 -11.57
C ALA A 266 25.80 3.70 -11.71
N GLN A 267 24.90 3.07 -12.47
CA GLN A 267 23.53 3.51 -12.61
C GLN A 267 22.74 3.38 -11.30
N ALA A 268 22.91 2.29 -10.54
CA ALA A 268 22.28 2.13 -9.23
C ALA A 268 22.70 3.25 -8.27
N LYS A 269 24.02 3.56 -8.19
CA LYS A 269 24.55 4.67 -7.40
C LYS A 269 23.98 6.02 -7.83
N LEU A 270 23.85 6.26 -9.12
CA LEU A 270 23.23 7.48 -9.65
C LEU A 270 21.78 7.59 -9.19
N LEU A 271 20.94 6.55 -9.40
CA LEU A 271 19.54 6.55 -8.98
C LEU A 271 19.40 6.81 -7.47
N ILE A 272 20.24 6.21 -6.64
CA ILE A 272 20.28 6.43 -5.19
C ILE A 272 20.65 7.87 -4.85
N SER A 273 21.71 8.41 -5.48
CA SER A 273 22.19 9.78 -5.25
C SER A 273 21.14 10.84 -5.65
N GLU A 274 20.32 10.56 -6.66
CA GLU A 274 19.20 11.39 -7.09
C GLU A 274 17.98 11.28 -6.17
N GLY A 275 17.92 10.29 -5.27
CA GLY A 275 16.90 10.16 -4.25
C GLY A 275 15.91 9.00 -4.45
N ALA A 276 16.28 7.93 -5.16
CA ALA A 276 15.49 6.72 -5.21
C ALA A 276 15.37 6.08 -3.82
N ASP A 277 14.16 5.66 -3.46
CA ASP A 277 13.87 4.88 -2.26
C ASP A 277 14.00 3.38 -2.52
N ILE A 278 13.64 2.98 -3.74
CA ILE A 278 13.62 1.59 -4.21
C ILE A 278 14.37 1.54 -5.54
N ILE A 279 15.22 0.57 -5.74
CA ILE A 279 15.83 0.25 -7.03
C ILE A 279 15.12 -1.00 -7.57
N ASP A 280 14.52 -0.88 -8.74
CA ASP A 280 13.78 -1.95 -9.41
C ASP A 280 14.58 -2.51 -10.57
N ILE A 281 15.10 -3.73 -10.40
CA ILE A 281 16.05 -4.35 -11.34
C ILE A 281 15.27 -5.31 -12.24
N GLY A 282 15.34 -5.09 -13.56
CA GLY A 282 14.70 -5.93 -14.55
C GLY A 282 15.64 -6.35 -15.68
N ALA A 283 15.71 -7.65 -15.99
CA ALA A 283 16.52 -8.20 -17.08
C ALA A 283 15.71 -8.57 -18.31
N GLN A 284 14.38 -8.55 -18.19
CA GLN A 284 13.40 -8.84 -19.24
C GLN A 284 12.77 -7.56 -19.79
N SER A 285 12.72 -7.40 -21.11
CA SER A 285 11.93 -6.31 -21.73
C SER A 285 10.45 -6.69 -21.77
N THR A 286 9.61 -5.79 -21.25
CA THR A 286 8.14 -5.91 -21.29
C THR A 286 7.49 -4.98 -22.33
N ARG A 287 8.33 -4.41 -23.25
CA ARG A 287 7.83 -3.62 -24.39
C ARG A 287 6.97 -4.47 -25.32
N PRO A 288 6.02 -3.86 -26.07
CA PRO A 288 5.27 -4.58 -27.09
C PRO A 288 6.19 -5.35 -28.03
N PHE A 289 5.85 -6.61 -28.29
CA PHE A 289 6.59 -7.52 -29.18
C PHE A 289 8.04 -7.84 -28.76
N ALA A 290 8.47 -7.50 -27.54
CA ALA A 290 9.78 -7.93 -27.06
C ALA A 290 9.87 -9.46 -26.99
N ARG A 291 11.06 -9.99 -27.33
CA ARG A 291 11.35 -11.43 -27.17
C ARG A 291 11.27 -11.80 -25.69
N ARG A 292 10.47 -12.80 -25.37
CA ARG A 292 10.42 -13.37 -24.03
C ARG A 292 11.67 -14.21 -23.77
N LEU A 293 12.40 -13.90 -22.70
CA LEU A 293 13.54 -14.69 -22.23
C LEU A 293 13.03 -15.92 -21.46
N SER A 294 13.83 -16.98 -21.41
CA SER A 294 13.62 -18.05 -20.43
C SER A 294 14.05 -17.60 -19.02
N PRO A 295 13.56 -18.26 -17.95
CA PRO A 295 14.02 -17.96 -16.58
C PRO A 295 15.54 -18.05 -16.44
N HIS A 296 16.18 -18.99 -17.09
CA HIS A 296 17.64 -19.17 -17.09
C HIS A 296 18.36 -17.97 -17.72
N GLU A 297 17.95 -17.52 -18.92
CA GLU A 297 18.51 -16.34 -19.57
C GLU A 297 18.32 -15.06 -18.74
N GLU A 298 17.19 -14.96 -18.03
CA GLU A 298 16.93 -13.83 -17.13
C GLU A 298 17.85 -13.85 -15.91
N LEU A 299 18.04 -15.03 -15.29
CA LEU A 299 18.96 -15.22 -14.16
C LEU A 299 20.42 -14.97 -14.55
N GLU A 300 20.86 -15.41 -15.73
CA GLU A 300 22.23 -15.14 -16.21
C GLU A 300 22.57 -13.65 -16.26
N ARG A 301 21.58 -12.79 -16.54
CA ARG A 301 21.74 -11.33 -16.55
C ARG A 301 21.60 -10.71 -15.17
N LEU A 302 20.65 -11.20 -14.38
CA LEU A 302 20.23 -10.62 -13.12
C LEU A 302 21.20 -10.92 -11.98
N VAL A 303 21.62 -12.17 -11.84
CA VAL A 303 22.39 -12.66 -10.69
C VAL A 303 23.71 -11.91 -10.51
N PRO A 304 24.57 -11.73 -11.53
CA PRO A 304 25.82 -11.01 -11.36
C PRO A 304 25.65 -9.57 -10.88
N VAL A 305 24.54 -8.91 -11.28
CA VAL A 305 24.25 -7.53 -10.88
C VAL A 305 23.73 -7.50 -9.45
N LEU A 306 22.82 -8.42 -9.07
CA LEU A 306 22.32 -8.50 -7.70
C LEU A 306 23.43 -8.75 -6.69
N ASP A 307 24.35 -9.70 -7.00
CA ASP A 307 25.46 -10.05 -6.12
C ASP A 307 26.40 -8.86 -5.82
N GLU A 308 26.47 -7.87 -6.72
CA GLU A 308 27.28 -6.68 -6.52
C GLU A 308 26.48 -5.48 -5.99
N VAL A 309 25.27 -5.22 -6.50
CA VAL A 309 24.44 -4.09 -6.05
C VAL A 309 24.11 -4.20 -4.56
N THR A 310 23.86 -5.40 -4.04
CA THR A 310 23.58 -5.60 -2.62
C THR A 310 24.75 -5.26 -1.69
N LYS A 311 25.97 -5.18 -2.22
CA LYS A 311 27.19 -4.90 -1.45
C LYS A 311 27.57 -3.41 -1.44
N ILE A 312 26.96 -2.59 -2.30
CA ILE A 312 27.34 -1.17 -2.37
C ILE A 312 26.85 -0.43 -1.11
N PRO A 313 27.71 0.39 -0.47
CA PRO A 313 27.34 1.09 0.77
C PRO A 313 26.13 1.99 0.62
N GLU A 314 25.92 2.56 -0.55
CA GLU A 314 24.80 3.45 -0.87
C GLU A 314 23.43 2.75 -0.79
N MET A 315 23.40 1.40 -0.81
CA MET A 315 22.17 0.61 -0.62
C MET A 315 21.72 0.54 0.83
N GLU A 316 22.55 0.96 1.79
CA GLU A 316 22.13 1.01 3.19
C GLU A 316 20.86 1.87 3.35
N GLY A 317 19.81 1.29 3.94
CA GLY A 317 18.52 1.95 4.10
C GLY A 317 17.69 2.10 2.81
N ARG A 318 18.13 1.51 1.69
CA ARG A 318 17.38 1.45 0.43
C ARG A 318 16.78 0.07 0.22
N LEU A 319 15.78 0.02 -0.65
CA LEU A 319 15.05 -1.21 -0.96
C LEU A 319 15.39 -1.68 -2.37
N LEU A 320 15.41 -3.00 -2.55
CA LEU A 320 15.54 -3.64 -3.85
C LEU A 320 14.22 -4.29 -4.26
N SER A 321 13.85 -4.12 -5.51
CA SER A 321 12.75 -4.80 -6.19
C SER A 321 13.28 -5.55 -7.41
N VAL A 322 12.67 -6.67 -7.76
CA VAL A 322 12.92 -7.39 -9.00
C VAL A 322 11.71 -7.32 -9.92
N ASP A 323 11.91 -6.82 -11.15
CA ASP A 323 10.90 -6.78 -12.22
C ASP A 323 10.94 -8.13 -12.97
N THR A 324 10.10 -9.06 -12.55
CA THR A 324 10.00 -10.40 -13.14
C THR A 324 8.61 -11.00 -12.92
N PHE A 325 8.18 -11.84 -13.86
CA PHE A 325 6.97 -12.66 -13.75
C PHE A 325 7.27 -14.15 -13.57
N TYR A 326 8.54 -14.54 -13.39
CA TYR A 326 8.92 -15.94 -13.17
C TYR A 326 9.12 -16.27 -11.69
N ALA A 327 8.45 -17.33 -11.22
CA ALA A 327 8.59 -17.83 -9.86
C ALA A 327 10.04 -18.21 -9.49
N GLU A 328 10.76 -18.81 -10.43
CA GLU A 328 12.16 -19.22 -10.26
C GLU A 328 13.09 -18.00 -10.09
N VAL A 329 12.92 -16.98 -10.94
CA VAL A 329 13.70 -15.74 -10.87
C VAL A 329 13.41 -14.98 -9.58
N ALA A 330 12.13 -14.85 -9.21
CA ALA A 330 11.73 -14.22 -7.96
C ALA A 330 12.33 -14.92 -6.74
N THR A 331 12.32 -16.27 -6.73
CA THR A 331 12.93 -17.07 -5.64
C THR A 331 14.41 -16.78 -5.49
N GLU A 332 15.14 -16.76 -6.60
CA GLU A 332 16.58 -16.58 -6.59
C GLU A 332 16.97 -15.13 -6.24
N ALA A 333 16.19 -14.16 -6.70
CA ALA A 333 16.39 -12.75 -6.38
C ALA A 333 16.17 -12.47 -4.88
N VAL A 334 15.09 -12.98 -4.29
CA VAL A 334 14.80 -12.77 -2.86
C VAL A 334 15.86 -13.46 -1.97
N LYS A 335 16.35 -14.64 -2.33
CA LYS A 335 17.49 -15.28 -1.63
C LYS A 335 18.74 -14.40 -1.61
N ARG A 336 18.92 -13.51 -2.60
CA ARG A 336 20.03 -12.55 -2.70
C ARG A 336 19.74 -11.20 -2.07
N GLY A 337 18.67 -11.07 -1.29
CA GLY A 337 18.36 -9.85 -0.56
C GLY A 337 17.44 -8.86 -1.30
N VAL A 338 16.73 -9.29 -2.34
CA VAL A 338 15.64 -8.49 -2.91
C VAL A 338 14.46 -8.47 -1.94
N HIS A 339 13.84 -7.31 -1.78
CA HIS A 339 12.81 -7.03 -0.78
C HIS A 339 11.38 -7.02 -1.35
N MET A 340 11.20 -6.96 -2.68
CA MET A 340 9.90 -6.84 -3.35
C MET A 340 9.92 -7.52 -4.71
N ILE A 341 8.81 -8.14 -5.10
CA ILE A 341 8.60 -8.69 -6.44
C ILE A 341 7.65 -7.74 -7.19
N ASN A 342 8.09 -7.25 -8.35
CA ASN A 342 7.30 -6.43 -9.25
C ASN A 342 6.91 -7.26 -10.48
N ASP A 343 5.67 -7.77 -10.50
CA ASP A 343 5.17 -8.63 -11.56
C ASP A 343 4.18 -7.90 -12.48
N VAL A 344 4.66 -7.58 -13.68
CA VAL A 344 3.85 -6.90 -14.72
C VAL A 344 2.64 -7.72 -15.19
N SER A 345 2.57 -9.01 -14.86
CA SER A 345 1.46 -9.89 -15.22
C SER A 345 0.49 -10.16 -14.07
N GLY A 346 0.87 -9.82 -12.83
CA GLY A 346 0.07 -10.13 -11.64
C GLY A 346 -0.23 -11.62 -11.48
N GLY A 347 0.73 -12.49 -11.82
CA GLY A 347 0.62 -13.94 -11.72
C GLY A 347 0.05 -14.63 -12.95
N GLN A 348 -0.29 -13.91 -14.01
CA GLN A 348 -0.93 -14.53 -15.18
C GLN A 348 0.05 -15.26 -16.12
N LEU A 349 1.32 -14.82 -16.20
CA LEU A 349 2.34 -15.42 -17.07
C LEU A 349 3.05 -16.63 -16.45
N ASP A 350 3.20 -16.66 -15.15
CA ASP A 350 3.63 -17.84 -14.36
C ASP A 350 2.80 -17.95 -13.08
N PRO A 351 1.69 -18.69 -13.07
CA PRO A 351 0.81 -18.79 -11.91
C PRO A 351 1.48 -19.32 -10.62
N ARG A 352 2.65 -19.97 -10.73
CA ARG A 352 3.44 -20.44 -9.57
C ARG A 352 3.98 -19.28 -8.73
N ILE A 353 4.14 -18.08 -9.33
CA ILE A 353 4.74 -16.94 -8.67
C ILE A 353 3.92 -16.47 -7.47
N LEU A 354 2.59 -16.57 -7.52
CA LEU A 354 1.72 -16.18 -6.39
C LEU A 354 2.00 -17.03 -5.14
N LYS A 355 2.12 -18.36 -5.32
CA LYS A 355 2.46 -19.26 -4.22
C LYS A 355 3.87 -19.01 -3.70
N VAL A 356 4.83 -18.82 -4.60
CA VAL A 356 6.21 -18.49 -4.26
C VAL A 356 6.31 -17.16 -3.51
N ALA A 357 5.63 -16.11 -3.96
CA ALA A 357 5.61 -14.82 -3.27
C ALA A 357 5.01 -14.93 -1.85
N ALA A 358 3.97 -15.75 -1.67
CA ALA A 358 3.41 -16.03 -0.36
C ALA A 358 4.42 -16.75 0.56
N GLU A 359 5.16 -17.73 0.04
CA GLU A 359 6.19 -18.48 0.78
C GLU A 359 7.41 -17.62 1.12
N LEU A 360 7.83 -16.74 0.21
CA LEU A 360 8.94 -15.82 0.41
C LEU A 360 8.62 -14.68 1.38
N GLY A 361 7.34 -14.36 1.58
CA GLY A 361 6.91 -13.36 2.55
C GLY A 361 7.37 -11.93 2.24
N VAL A 362 7.55 -11.58 0.97
CA VAL A 362 7.91 -10.23 0.51
C VAL A 362 6.72 -9.52 -0.13
N PRO A 363 6.68 -8.17 -0.17
CA PRO A 363 5.70 -7.42 -0.94
C PRO A 363 5.66 -7.83 -2.41
N TYR A 364 4.45 -7.86 -2.95
CA TYR A 364 4.17 -8.27 -4.31
C TYR A 364 3.35 -7.20 -5.04
N VAL A 365 3.86 -6.73 -6.18
CA VAL A 365 3.17 -5.76 -7.03
C VAL A 365 2.33 -6.50 -8.07
N ILE A 366 1.04 -6.19 -8.09
CA ILE A 366 0.07 -6.71 -9.05
C ILE A 366 -0.22 -5.63 -10.08
N MET A 367 0.25 -5.81 -11.33
CA MET A 367 -0.02 -4.86 -12.39
C MET A 367 -1.14 -5.35 -13.32
N HIS A 368 -2.02 -4.41 -13.68
CA HIS A 368 -3.09 -4.66 -14.65
C HIS A 368 -2.60 -4.61 -16.10
N MET A 369 -2.75 -5.72 -16.79
CA MET A 369 -2.53 -5.84 -18.24
C MET A 369 -3.54 -6.83 -18.83
N ARG A 370 -4.22 -6.47 -19.92
CA ARG A 370 -5.00 -7.41 -20.72
C ARG A 370 -4.10 -8.06 -21.77
N GLY A 371 -4.14 -9.38 -21.85
CA GLY A 371 -3.22 -10.16 -22.69
C GLY A 371 -1.82 -10.24 -22.10
N ASP A 372 -0.83 -10.30 -22.96
CA ASP A 372 0.60 -10.37 -22.66
C ASP A 372 1.38 -9.33 -23.50
N PRO A 373 2.70 -9.17 -23.33
CA PRO A 373 3.47 -8.21 -24.11
C PRO A 373 3.34 -8.34 -25.64
N SER A 374 2.99 -9.52 -26.17
CA SER A 374 2.77 -9.72 -27.62
C SER A 374 1.37 -9.33 -28.08
N THR A 375 0.37 -9.42 -27.20
CA THR A 375 -1.05 -9.25 -27.53
C THR A 375 -1.70 -8.02 -26.92
N MET A 376 -1.05 -7.37 -25.94
CA MET A 376 -1.60 -6.24 -25.19
C MET A 376 -2.00 -5.03 -26.05
N GLN A 377 -1.45 -4.91 -27.27
CA GLN A 377 -1.80 -3.85 -28.22
C GLN A 377 -2.86 -4.28 -29.23
N SER A 378 -3.43 -5.48 -29.11
CA SER A 378 -4.54 -5.91 -29.97
C SER A 378 -5.78 -5.06 -29.70
N GLU A 379 -6.58 -4.81 -30.74
CA GLU A 379 -7.77 -3.97 -30.63
C GLU A 379 -8.72 -4.45 -29.53
N LYS A 380 -8.89 -5.76 -29.37
CA LYS A 380 -9.71 -6.36 -28.30
C LYS A 380 -9.25 -5.95 -26.91
N ASN A 381 -7.93 -5.90 -26.66
CA ASN A 381 -7.36 -5.59 -25.36
C ASN A 381 -7.32 -4.08 -25.08
N LEU A 382 -7.53 -3.25 -26.11
CA LEU A 382 -7.58 -1.79 -26.02
C LEU A 382 -9.03 -1.24 -25.91
N GLN A 383 -10.05 -2.09 -25.85
CA GLN A 383 -11.44 -1.65 -25.73
C GLN A 383 -11.84 -1.57 -24.25
N TYR A 384 -12.25 -0.38 -23.82
CA TYR A 384 -12.81 -0.10 -22.50
C TYR A 384 -14.07 0.73 -22.65
N GLY A 385 -15.13 0.40 -21.92
CA GLY A 385 -16.30 1.24 -21.75
C GLY A 385 -16.08 2.33 -20.70
N ASP A 386 -15.52 1.94 -19.54
CA ASP A 386 -15.07 2.83 -18.46
C ASP A 386 -13.75 2.24 -17.94
N VAL A 387 -12.64 2.83 -18.36
CA VAL A 387 -11.31 2.27 -18.08
C VAL A 387 -11.02 2.19 -16.59
N CYS A 388 -11.45 3.17 -15.78
CA CYS A 388 -11.18 3.16 -14.34
C CYS A 388 -11.96 2.06 -13.63
N LYS A 389 -13.23 1.84 -13.97
CA LYS A 389 -14.05 0.77 -13.37
C LYS A 389 -13.58 -0.62 -13.77
N GLU A 390 -13.25 -0.79 -15.06
CA GLU A 390 -12.83 -2.09 -15.57
C GLU A 390 -11.47 -2.47 -14.99
N VAL A 391 -10.50 -1.54 -14.98
CA VAL A 391 -9.20 -1.73 -14.34
C VAL A 391 -9.36 -2.04 -12.84
N ALA A 392 -10.22 -1.32 -12.13
CA ALA A 392 -10.50 -1.59 -10.72
C ALA A 392 -11.05 -3.00 -10.49
N SER A 393 -12.02 -3.42 -11.31
CA SER A 393 -12.64 -4.75 -11.22
C SER A 393 -11.64 -5.87 -11.52
N GLU A 394 -10.80 -5.69 -12.55
CA GLU A 394 -9.81 -6.68 -12.96
C GLU A 394 -8.66 -6.77 -11.95
N LEU A 395 -8.14 -5.62 -11.45
CA LEU A 395 -7.16 -5.60 -10.36
C LEU A 395 -7.69 -6.27 -9.09
N TYR A 396 -8.95 -6.04 -8.75
CA TYR A 396 -9.53 -6.68 -7.57
C TYR A 396 -9.60 -8.20 -7.70
N LYS A 397 -9.91 -8.74 -8.89
CA LYS A 397 -9.89 -10.18 -9.15
C LYS A 397 -8.49 -10.75 -8.95
N MET A 398 -7.46 -10.11 -9.54
CA MET A 398 -6.07 -10.53 -9.42
C MET A 398 -5.60 -10.48 -7.94
N LEU A 399 -5.98 -9.41 -7.23
CA LEU A 399 -5.69 -9.27 -5.80
C LEU A 399 -6.33 -10.41 -4.99
N ARG A 400 -7.57 -10.79 -5.30
CA ARG A 400 -8.24 -11.93 -4.64
C ARG A 400 -7.54 -13.26 -4.91
N GLU A 401 -7.04 -13.49 -6.10
CA GLU A 401 -6.25 -14.67 -6.45
C GLU A 401 -4.94 -14.70 -5.65
N ALA A 402 -4.28 -13.55 -5.50
CA ALA A 402 -3.08 -13.42 -4.68
C ALA A 402 -3.36 -13.71 -3.19
N GLU A 403 -4.44 -13.14 -2.60
CA GLU A 403 -4.83 -13.45 -1.22
C GLU A 403 -5.15 -14.94 -1.02
N LEU A 404 -5.87 -15.56 -1.94
CA LEU A 404 -6.21 -16.99 -1.88
C LEU A 404 -4.97 -17.89 -2.04
N SER A 405 -3.93 -17.40 -2.71
CA SER A 405 -2.63 -18.06 -2.81
C SER A 405 -1.79 -17.93 -1.53
N GLY A 406 -2.23 -17.11 -0.57
CA GLY A 406 -1.60 -16.92 0.74
C GLY A 406 -0.79 -15.63 0.89
N ILE A 407 -0.86 -14.70 -0.05
CA ILE A 407 -0.23 -13.37 0.08
C ILE A 407 -1.14 -12.49 0.94
N PRO A 408 -0.74 -12.07 2.15
CA PRO A 408 -1.57 -11.20 2.97
C PRO A 408 -1.78 -9.83 2.30
N LEU A 409 -2.96 -9.24 2.49
CA LEU A 409 -3.31 -7.95 1.92
C LEU A 409 -2.26 -6.85 2.21
N TRP A 410 -1.66 -6.87 3.39
CA TRP A 410 -0.62 -5.91 3.78
C TRP A 410 0.73 -6.09 3.06
N ARG A 411 0.86 -7.07 2.16
CA ARG A 411 2.01 -7.25 1.28
C ARG A 411 1.70 -6.99 -0.19
N ILE A 412 0.48 -6.53 -0.50
CA ILE A 412 0.06 -6.26 -1.87
C ILE A 412 0.21 -4.79 -2.19
N VAL A 413 0.78 -4.51 -3.37
CA VAL A 413 0.82 -3.21 -4.05
C VAL A 413 0.11 -3.39 -5.38
N ILE A 414 -0.73 -2.46 -5.80
CA ILE A 414 -1.40 -2.51 -7.11
C ILE A 414 -0.83 -1.48 -8.06
N ASP A 415 -0.74 -1.83 -9.35
CA ASP A 415 -0.37 -0.93 -10.45
C ASP A 415 -1.47 -0.97 -11.53
N PRO A 416 -2.10 0.16 -11.87
CA PRO A 416 -3.12 0.21 -12.92
C PRO A 416 -2.58 -0.04 -14.33
N GLY A 417 -1.27 -0.20 -14.51
CA GLY A 417 -0.64 -0.61 -15.76
C GLY A 417 -0.67 0.46 -16.84
N ILE A 418 -0.17 1.67 -16.54
CA ILE A 418 -0.02 2.75 -17.52
C ILE A 418 0.79 2.25 -18.73
N GLY A 419 0.28 2.46 -19.95
CA GLY A 419 0.94 2.06 -21.20
C GLY A 419 0.85 0.58 -21.56
N PHE A 420 0.22 -0.26 -20.71
CA PHE A 420 -0.05 -1.67 -20.98
C PHE A 420 -1.52 -1.85 -21.34
N SER A 421 -1.82 -2.40 -22.51
CA SER A 421 -3.19 -2.60 -23.02
C SER A 421 -4.08 -1.33 -22.91
N LYS A 422 -3.53 -0.13 -23.18
CA LYS A 422 -4.22 1.16 -23.01
C LYS A 422 -3.83 2.15 -24.11
N LYS A 423 -4.83 2.87 -24.63
CA LYS A 423 -4.65 4.00 -25.55
C LYS A 423 -4.21 5.24 -24.76
N THR A 424 -3.73 6.28 -25.46
CA THR A 424 -3.31 7.57 -24.87
C THR A 424 -4.38 8.19 -23.97
N GLY A 425 -5.65 8.24 -24.42
CA GLY A 425 -6.77 8.73 -23.62
C GLY A 425 -6.96 7.93 -22.33
N HIS A 426 -6.92 6.59 -22.40
CA HIS A 426 -7.07 5.71 -21.24
C HIS A 426 -5.96 5.94 -20.18
N ASN A 427 -4.71 6.18 -20.62
CA ASN A 427 -3.61 6.48 -19.70
C ASN A 427 -3.84 7.78 -18.93
N LEU A 428 -4.32 8.82 -19.61
CA LEU A 428 -4.66 10.11 -18.98
C LEU A 428 -5.84 9.97 -18.01
N GLU A 429 -6.88 9.24 -18.41
CA GLU A 429 -8.05 8.98 -17.56
C GLU A 429 -7.65 8.21 -16.29
N ILE A 430 -6.77 7.22 -16.38
CA ILE A 430 -6.28 6.46 -15.22
C ILE A 430 -5.46 7.35 -14.29
N ILE A 431 -4.52 8.15 -14.81
CA ILE A 431 -3.69 9.03 -13.97
C ILE A 431 -4.57 9.99 -13.15
N LYS A 432 -5.58 10.57 -13.78
CA LYS A 432 -6.56 11.45 -13.13
C LYS A 432 -7.55 10.70 -12.24
N GLY A 433 -7.82 9.44 -12.57
CA GLY A 433 -8.85 8.62 -11.96
C GLY A 433 -8.36 7.64 -10.88
N LEU A 434 -7.14 7.77 -10.33
CA LEU A 434 -6.62 6.83 -9.31
C LEU A 434 -7.52 6.74 -8.08
N GLU A 435 -8.08 7.86 -7.62
CA GLU A 435 -9.05 7.85 -6.54
C GLU A 435 -10.39 7.19 -6.93
N SER A 436 -10.79 7.28 -8.20
CA SER A 436 -11.95 6.56 -8.72
C SER A 436 -11.71 5.06 -8.72
N ILE A 437 -10.51 4.60 -9.14
CA ILE A 437 -10.10 3.20 -9.07
C ILE A 437 -10.17 2.70 -7.61
N ARG A 438 -9.62 3.45 -6.65
CA ARG A 438 -9.73 3.12 -5.21
C ARG A 438 -11.17 2.99 -4.75
N ARG A 439 -12.03 3.92 -5.14
CA ARG A 439 -13.45 3.92 -4.77
C ARG A 439 -14.18 2.72 -5.36
N GLU A 440 -13.91 2.36 -6.61
CA GLU A 440 -14.50 1.17 -7.24
C GLU A 440 -14.03 -0.13 -6.56
N ILE A 441 -12.73 -0.24 -6.22
CA ILE A 441 -12.22 -1.37 -5.41
C ILE A 441 -12.89 -1.37 -4.02
N GLY A 442 -13.08 -0.20 -3.41
CA GLY A 442 -13.71 -0.04 -2.10
C GLY A 442 -15.14 -0.58 -2.03
N LYS A 443 -15.89 -0.52 -3.15
CA LYS A 443 -17.22 -1.15 -3.23
C LYS A 443 -17.18 -2.68 -3.11
N MET A 444 -16.04 -3.29 -3.41
CA MET A 444 -15.83 -4.75 -3.33
C MET A 444 -15.07 -5.14 -2.05
N SER A 445 -14.16 -4.30 -1.58
CA SER A 445 -13.36 -4.50 -0.37
C SER A 445 -12.76 -3.19 0.11
N ILE A 446 -13.14 -2.76 1.30
CA ILE A 446 -12.58 -1.57 1.95
C ILE A 446 -11.07 -1.70 2.13
N GLY A 447 -10.60 -2.81 2.71
CA GLY A 447 -9.16 -3.06 2.91
C GLY A 447 -8.36 -3.02 1.61
N ALA A 448 -8.86 -3.66 0.55
CA ALA A 448 -8.19 -3.67 -0.76
C ALA A 448 -8.08 -2.27 -1.39
N SER A 449 -9.02 -1.36 -1.12
CA SER A 449 -8.93 0.03 -1.61
C SER A 449 -7.80 0.83 -0.96
N HIS A 450 -7.26 0.35 0.14
CA HIS A 450 -6.23 1.05 0.92
C HIS A 450 -4.81 0.57 0.64
N VAL A 451 -4.61 -0.47 -0.17
CA VAL A 451 -3.25 -0.90 -0.55
C VAL A 451 -2.53 0.19 -1.34
N PRO A 452 -1.18 0.27 -1.28
CA PRO A 452 -0.42 1.25 -2.05
C PRO A 452 -0.65 1.11 -3.55
N ILE A 453 -0.70 2.25 -4.27
CA ILE A 453 -0.72 2.30 -5.74
C ILE A 453 0.67 2.66 -6.24
N LEU A 454 1.23 1.81 -7.09
CA LEU A 454 2.40 2.09 -7.91
C LEU A 454 1.93 2.67 -9.25
N LEU A 455 2.65 3.68 -9.77
CA LEU A 455 2.38 4.32 -11.05
C LEU A 455 3.67 4.45 -11.86
N GLY A 456 3.70 3.82 -13.04
CA GLY A 456 4.86 3.80 -13.93
C GLY A 456 4.64 4.53 -15.27
N PRO A 457 4.59 5.88 -15.34
CA PRO A 457 4.34 6.61 -16.59
C PRO A 457 5.61 6.83 -17.42
N SER A 458 6.78 6.53 -16.86
CA SER A 458 8.09 7.00 -17.33
C SER A 458 8.43 6.60 -18.75
N ARG A 459 8.70 7.61 -19.59
CA ARG A 459 9.15 7.51 -20.99
C ARG A 459 8.19 6.78 -21.92
N LYS A 460 6.94 6.50 -21.51
CA LYS A 460 5.96 5.74 -22.28
C LYS A 460 5.48 6.51 -23.51
N SER A 461 5.03 5.76 -24.54
CA SER A 461 4.69 6.31 -25.87
C SER A 461 3.63 7.41 -25.83
N PHE A 462 2.61 7.27 -24.97
CA PHE A 462 1.54 8.25 -24.84
C PHE A 462 2.05 9.66 -24.47
N LEU A 463 3.12 9.76 -23.67
CA LEU A 463 3.77 11.05 -23.36
C LEU A 463 4.47 11.63 -24.59
N GLY A 464 5.08 10.74 -25.41
CA GLY A 464 5.69 11.13 -26.67
C GLY A 464 4.68 11.63 -27.71
N GLU A 465 3.52 10.99 -27.78
CA GLU A 465 2.40 11.41 -28.65
C GLU A 465 1.89 12.79 -28.27
N ILE A 466 1.67 13.04 -26.96
CA ILE A 466 1.15 14.33 -26.47
C ILE A 466 2.15 15.48 -26.73
N CYS A 467 3.44 15.23 -26.54
CA CYS A 467 4.48 16.28 -26.58
C CYS A 467 5.29 16.27 -27.88
N ASN A 468 4.93 15.46 -28.87
CA ASN A 468 5.68 15.27 -30.12
C ASN A 468 7.17 14.91 -29.87
N ARG A 469 7.44 13.97 -28.91
CA ARG A 469 8.75 13.50 -28.55
C ARG A 469 8.92 12.03 -28.93
N THR A 470 9.68 11.77 -29.99
CA THR A 470 9.94 10.40 -30.47
C THR A 470 10.98 9.68 -29.61
N ASN A 471 12.04 10.39 -29.19
CA ASN A 471 13.08 9.83 -28.33
C ASN A 471 12.56 9.68 -26.89
N PRO A 472 12.62 8.46 -26.28
CA PRO A 472 12.17 8.24 -24.91
C PRO A 472 12.83 9.14 -23.85
N VAL A 473 14.13 9.44 -23.99
CA VAL A 473 14.87 10.29 -23.04
C VAL A 473 14.33 11.72 -23.00
N GLU A 474 13.88 12.25 -24.14
CA GLU A 474 13.30 13.58 -24.20
C GLU A 474 11.95 13.71 -23.48
N ARG A 475 11.39 12.58 -23.03
CA ARG A 475 10.13 12.51 -22.28
C ARG A 475 10.31 12.66 -20.78
N ASP A 476 11.54 12.84 -20.26
CA ASP A 476 11.81 12.86 -18.81
C ASP A 476 11.10 14.02 -18.10
N VAL A 477 11.08 15.22 -18.69
CA VAL A 477 10.36 16.38 -18.13
C VAL A 477 8.85 16.13 -18.07
N VAL A 478 8.25 15.64 -19.17
CA VAL A 478 6.81 15.36 -19.18
C VAL A 478 6.48 14.14 -18.31
N THR A 479 7.42 13.22 -18.11
CA THR A 479 7.29 12.15 -17.10
C THR A 479 7.14 12.72 -15.70
N ALA A 480 7.98 13.71 -15.31
CA ALA A 480 7.89 14.34 -14.00
C ALA A 480 6.54 15.07 -13.79
N ILE A 481 5.99 15.68 -14.85
CA ILE A 481 4.64 16.28 -14.82
C ILE A 481 3.57 15.20 -14.59
N ALA A 482 3.63 14.08 -15.32
CA ALA A 482 2.69 12.97 -15.14
C ALA A 482 2.82 12.30 -13.76
N VAL A 483 4.04 12.26 -13.21
CA VAL A 483 4.32 11.82 -11.84
C VAL A 483 3.65 12.74 -10.82
N ALA A 484 3.78 14.06 -10.98
CA ALA A 484 3.13 15.04 -10.08
C ALA A 484 1.60 14.91 -10.13
N ASP A 485 1.02 14.81 -11.33
CA ASP A 485 -0.43 14.59 -11.51
C ASP A 485 -0.87 13.28 -10.84
N GLY A 486 -0.16 12.17 -11.07
CA GLY A 486 -0.44 10.89 -10.41
C GLY A 486 -0.35 10.96 -8.89
N ILE A 487 0.64 11.66 -8.34
CA ILE A 487 0.78 11.84 -6.88
C ILE A 487 -0.41 12.62 -6.31
N ILE A 488 -0.81 13.70 -6.96
CA ILE A 488 -1.97 14.51 -6.54
C ILE A 488 -3.24 13.65 -6.51
N ASN A 489 -3.38 12.73 -7.47
CA ASN A 489 -4.52 11.82 -7.60
C ASN A 489 -4.38 10.50 -6.80
N GLY A 490 -3.34 10.33 -5.97
CA GLY A 490 -3.29 9.23 -5.01
C GLY A 490 -2.25 8.14 -5.25
N ALA A 491 -1.29 8.32 -6.17
CA ALA A 491 -0.14 7.42 -6.32
C ALA A 491 0.77 7.48 -5.09
N ASN A 492 1.20 6.31 -4.62
CA ASN A 492 2.03 6.14 -3.43
C ASN A 492 3.49 5.81 -3.79
N ILE A 493 3.70 5.10 -4.90
CA ILE A 493 5.01 4.76 -5.43
C ILE A 493 5.03 5.21 -6.90
N VAL A 494 6.09 5.87 -7.34
CA VAL A 494 6.27 6.26 -8.74
C VAL A 494 7.51 5.58 -9.31
N ARG A 495 7.33 4.84 -10.42
CA ARG A 495 8.38 4.06 -11.07
C ARG A 495 8.93 4.82 -12.28
N VAL A 496 10.21 5.22 -12.22
CA VAL A 496 10.80 6.20 -13.15
C VAL A 496 12.24 5.86 -13.56
N HIS A 497 12.62 6.26 -14.79
CA HIS A 497 14.00 6.16 -15.27
C HIS A 497 14.87 7.34 -14.79
N ASN A 498 14.33 8.56 -14.82
CA ASN A 498 15.01 9.75 -14.32
C ASN A 498 14.49 10.09 -12.94
N VAL A 499 15.29 9.78 -11.92
CA VAL A 499 14.93 9.99 -10.53
C VAL A 499 15.02 11.47 -10.17
N GLY A 500 16.00 12.21 -10.66
CA GLY A 500 16.24 13.61 -10.30
C GLY A 500 15.02 14.51 -10.54
N TYR A 501 14.48 14.56 -11.74
CA TYR A 501 13.26 15.33 -12.04
C TYR A 501 12.04 14.84 -11.26
N SER A 502 11.93 13.53 -11.05
CA SER A 502 10.81 12.95 -10.32
C SER A 502 10.89 13.22 -8.82
N ALA A 503 12.10 13.32 -8.26
CA ALA A 503 12.32 13.70 -6.86
C ALA A 503 11.84 15.13 -6.57
N ASP A 504 12.06 16.04 -7.50
CA ASP A 504 11.56 17.40 -7.38
C ASP A 504 10.03 17.45 -7.45
N ALA A 505 9.41 16.67 -8.33
CA ALA A 505 7.95 16.52 -8.38
C ALA A 505 7.39 15.97 -7.05
N VAL A 506 8.00 14.92 -6.48
CA VAL A 506 7.61 14.34 -5.17
C VAL A 506 7.74 15.35 -4.04
N LYS A 507 8.85 16.11 -3.98
CA LYS A 507 9.07 17.15 -2.97
C LYS A 507 8.01 18.25 -3.06
N TYR A 508 7.76 18.74 -4.28
CA TYR A 508 6.74 19.77 -4.54
C TYR A 508 5.35 19.32 -4.11
N CYS A 509 4.91 18.12 -4.53
CA CYS A 509 3.61 17.58 -4.15
C CYS A 509 3.48 17.38 -2.63
N SER A 510 4.54 16.91 -1.97
CA SER A 510 4.56 16.74 -0.52
C SER A 510 4.44 18.07 0.23
N ALA A 511 5.12 19.11 -0.23
CA ALA A 511 5.03 20.46 0.34
C ALA A 511 3.62 21.05 0.15
N SER A 512 3.04 20.90 -1.05
CA SER A 512 1.67 21.33 -1.37
C SER A 512 0.61 20.67 -0.49
N ARG A 513 0.74 19.35 -0.22
CA ARG A 513 -0.16 18.62 0.69
C ARG A 513 -0.07 19.12 2.14
N LYS A 514 1.14 19.43 2.63
CA LYS A 514 1.35 19.97 3.99
C LYS A 514 0.75 21.36 4.12
N GLY A 515 0.87 22.22 3.10
CA GLY A 515 0.26 23.55 3.07
C GLY A 515 -1.27 23.50 3.14
N ARG A 516 -1.92 22.56 2.46
CA ARG A 516 -3.38 22.36 2.56
C ARG A 516 -3.80 21.94 3.96
N ARG A 517 -3.10 20.98 4.57
CA ARG A 517 -3.39 20.53 5.96
C ARG A 517 -3.23 21.64 6.98
N LEU A 518 -2.36 22.62 6.75
CA LEU A 518 -2.22 23.81 7.64
C LEU A 518 -3.42 24.75 7.49
N ASN A 519 -3.95 24.91 6.29
CA ASN A 519 -5.14 25.75 6.07
C ASN A 519 -6.41 25.12 6.63
N ASP A 520 -6.56 23.79 6.54
CA ASP A 520 -7.70 23.03 7.11
C ASP A 520 -7.71 23.02 8.67
N LEU A 521 -6.61 23.45 9.31
CA LEU A 521 -6.51 23.59 10.77
C LEU A 521 -6.78 25.03 11.26
N VAL A 522 -6.95 25.97 10.33
CA VAL A 522 -7.18 27.40 10.62
C VAL A 522 -8.64 27.80 10.35
N GLU A 523 -9.42 26.95 9.69
CA GLU A 523 -10.88 27.05 9.57
C GLU A 523 -11.58 26.20 10.66
#